data_2cd33c9ba29373d0ddc547a4160dfe52
#
_entry.id   2cd33c9ba29373d0ddc547a4160dfe52
#
_cell.length_a   1.000
_cell.length_b   1.000
_cell.length_c   1.000
_cell.angle_alpha   90.00
_cell.angle_beta   90.00
_cell.angle_gamma   90.00
#
_symmetry.space_group_name_H-M   'P 1'
#
loop_
_entity.id
_entity.type
_entity.pdbx_description
1 polymer ?
#
loop_
_entity_poly.entity_id
_entity_poly.type
_entity_poly.pdbx_seq_one_letter_code
_entity_poly.pdbx_strand_id
1 'polypeptide(L)'
;MAIKMTDKKLLKLWADICKERAGWKCEVADCTTRATQLHAHHIFSRRHASLRYSLDNAICLCGVHHSLGSFSAHNDPTFKDRLVATGVRTEEFFDRLREERNRVQKNTAAWKMECYKKLSHYL
;
A
#
# COMPACT_ATOMS: atom_id res chain seq x y z
N MET A 1 29.19 -2.42 11.69
CA MET A 1 28.73 -3.32 10.63
C MET A 1 27.41 -2.80 10.05
N ALA A 2 27.35 -2.57 8.76
CA ALA A 2 26.13 -2.08 8.14
C ALA A 2 25.08 -3.19 8.04
N ILE A 3 23.86 -2.92 8.49
CA ILE A 3 22.74 -3.84 8.33
C ILE A 3 22.23 -3.71 6.92
N LYS A 4 22.24 -4.82 6.19
CA LYS A 4 21.70 -4.85 4.84
C LYS A 4 20.17 -4.86 4.90
N MET A 5 19.54 -3.88 4.28
CA MET A 5 18.09 -3.83 4.17
C MET A 5 17.63 -4.71 3.01
N THR A 6 16.81 -5.72 3.33
CA THR A 6 16.29 -6.66 2.34
C THR A 6 14.88 -6.25 1.92
N ASP A 7 14.47 -6.71 0.72
CA ASP A 7 13.12 -6.55 0.24
C ASP A 7 12.08 -7.08 1.24
N LYS A 8 12.33 -8.26 1.80
CA LYS A 8 11.42 -8.87 2.77
C LYS A 8 11.21 -7.99 4.00
N LYS A 9 12.30 -7.42 4.55
CA LYS A 9 12.22 -6.53 5.72
C LYS A 9 11.48 -5.24 5.39
N LEU A 10 11.73 -4.66 4.21
CA LEU A 10 11.07 -3.44 3.77
C LEU A 10 9.58 -3.66 3.55
N LEU A 11 9.20 -4.75 2.90
CA LEU A 11 7.79 -5.07 2.65
C LEU A 11 7.05 -5.32 3.97
N LYS A 12 7.69 -5.98 4.93
CA LYS A 12 7.08 -6.20 6.24
C LYS A 12 6.86 -4.86 6.97
N LEU A 13 7.88 -4.02 6.99
CA LEU A 13 7.77 -2.70 7.62
C LEU A 13 6.70 -1.85 6.94
N TRP A 14 6.70 -1.81 5.61
CA TRP A 14 5.69 -1.12 4.82
C TRP A 14 4.27 -1.60 5.17
N ALA A 15 4.07 -2.92 5.24
CA ALA A 15 2.78 -3.52 5.57
C ALA A 15 2.32 -3.17 6.99
N ASP A 16 3.23 -3.26 7.96
CA ASP A 16 2.92 -2.95 9.35
C ASP A 16 2.51 -1.48 9.52
N ILE A 17 3.24 -0.57 8.88
CA ILE A 17 2.90 0.86 8.92
C ILE A 17 1.57 1.15 8.22
N CYS A 18 1.31 0.50 7.09
CA CYS A 18 0.04 0.62 6.37
C CYS A 18 -1.14 0.29 7.31
N LYS A 19 -1.07 -0.81 8.02
CA LYS A 19 -2.10 -1.25 8.95
C LYS A 19 -2.22 -0.30 10.15
N GLU A 20 -1.10 0.12 10.69
CA GLU A 20 -1.07 1.05 11.83
C GLU A 20 -1.73 2.38 11.47
N ARG A 21 -1.43 2.94 10.30
CA ARG A 21 -2.02 4.19 9.82
C ARG A 21 -3.52 4.07 9.59
N ALA A 22 -3.99 2.89 9.23
CA ALA A 22 -5.42 2.62 9.05
C ALA A 22 -6.16 2.37 10.36
N GLY A 23 -5.45 2.37 11.49
CA GLY A 23 -6.03 2.07 12.79
C GLY A 23 -6.42 0.60 12.93
N TRP A 24 -5.71 -0.28 12.22
CA TRP A 24 -5.96 -1.73 12.22
C TRP A 24 -7.39 -2.08 11.84
N LYS A 25 -7.91 -1.40 10.83
CA LYS A 25 -9.22 -1.71 10.26
C LYS A 25 -9.19 -1.54 8.75
N CYS A 26 -10.12 -2.22 8.06
CA CYS A 26 -10.29 -2.07 6.62
C CYS A 26 -10.66 -0.62 6.28
N GLU A 27 -10.01 -0.06 5.25
CA GLU A 27 -10.24 1.33 4.84
C GLU A 27 -11.45 1.52 3.93
N VAL A 28 -12.08 0.44 3.46
CA VAL A 28 -13.31 0.57 2.66
C VAL A 28 -14.40 1.24 3.50
N ALA A 29 -15.10 2.22 2.90
CA ALA A 29 -16.15 2.94 3.60
C ALA A 29 -17.20 1.98 4.17
N ASP A 30 -17.60 2.23 5.41
CA ASP A 30 -18.59 1.45 6.16
C ASP A 30 -18.16 0.03 6.53
N CYS A 31 -16.93 -0.38 6.19
CA CYS A 31 -16.41 -1.66 6.64
C CYS A 31 -15.92 -1.56 8.09
N THR A 32 -16.37 -2.47 8.94
CA THR A 32 -16.03 -2.49 10.35
C THR A 32 -15.05 -3.58 10.74
N THR A 33 -14.53 -4.34 9.75
CA THR A 33 -13.60 -5.44 10.00
C THR A 33 -12.30 -4.93 10.60
N ARG A 34 -11.90 -5.54 11.73
CA ARG A 34 -10.69 -5.17 12.48
C ARG A 34 -9.81 -6.39 12.72
N ALA A 35 -8.54 -6.10 12.87
CA ALA A 35 -7.50 -6.87 13.53
C ALA A 35 -6.94 -8.11 12.84
N THR A 36 -7.67 -9.18 12.63
CA THR A 36 -7.00 -10.47 12.39
C THR A 36 -6.86 -10.88 10.94
N GLN A 37 -7.60 -10.26 10.01
CA GLN A 37 -7.56 -10.62 8.59
C GLN A 37 -7.38 -9.38 7.72
N LEU A 38 -6.44 -8.55 8.11
CA LEU A 38 -6.13 -7.34 7.37
C LEU A 38 -4.92 -7.58 6.47
N HIS A 39 -4.98 -7.02 5.27
CA HIS A 39 -3.91 -7.10 4.28
C HIS A 39 -3.48 -5.70 3.89
N ALA A 40 -2.18 -5.46 3.83
CA ALA A 40 -1.64 -4.27 3.21
C ALA A 40 -1.59 -4.53 1.70
N HIS A 41 -2.42 -3.81 0.95
CA HIS A 41 -2.55 -4.00 -0.50
C HIS A 41 -1.78 -2.93 -1.25
N HIS A 42 -0.97 -3.34 -2.24
CA HIS A 42 -0.34 -2.43 -3.18
C HIS A 42 -1.40 -1.97 -4.19
N ILE A 43 -1.68 -0.67 -4.24
CA ILE A 43 -2.68 -0.10 -5.17
C ILE A 43 -2.24 -0.34 -6.61
N PHE A 44 -1.00 0.02 -6.95
CA PHE A 44 -0.35 -0.42 -8.18
C PHE A 44 0.62 -1.55 -7.84
N SER A 45 0.76 -2.52 -8.74
CA SER A 45 1.57 -3.71 -8.49
C SER A 45 2.96 -3.36 -7.93
N ARG A 46 3.41 -4.16 -6.95
CA ARG A 46 4.74 -4.03 -6.34
C ARG A 46 5.89 -4.23 -7.32
N ARG A 47 5.62 -4.72 -8.54
CA ARG A 47 6.64 -4.83 -9.59
C ARG A 47 7.11 -3.45 -10.08
N HIS A 48 6.32 -2.39 -9.85
CA HIS A 48 6.75 -1.02 -10.13
C HIS A 48 7.65 -0.55 -8.99
N ALA A 49 8.96 -0.59 -9.22
CA ALA A 49 9.96 -0.31 -8.18
C ALA A 49 9.73 1.04 -7.47
N SER A 50 9.36 2.08 -8.22
CA SER A 50 9.12 3.42 -7.67
C SER A 50 8.03 3.45 -6.60
N LEU A 51 7.08 2.49 -6.63
CA LEU A 51 5.95 2.43 -5.70
C LEU A 51 6.02 1.26 -4.72
N ARG A 52 7.02 0.40 -4.87
CA ARG A 52 7.09 -0.86 -4.12
C ARG A 52 7.05 -0.67 -2.60
N TYR A 53 7.72 0.34 -2.09
CA TYR A 53 7.78 0.65 -0.66
C TYR A 53 7.15 1.98 -0.30
N SER A 54 6.39 2.56 -1.22
CA SER A 54 5.71 3.83 -0.99
C SER A 54 4.44 3.62 -0.16
N LEU A 55 4.29 4.38 0.92
CA LEU A 55 3.08 4.33 1.75
C LEU A 55 1.87 4.93 1.03
N ASP A 56 2.08 5.81 0.05
CA ASP A 56 0.98 6.31 -0.78
C ASP A 56 0.37 5.19 -1.63
N ASN A 57 1.17 4.17 -1.97
CA ASN A 57 0.72 3.01 -2.74
C ASN A 57 0.18 1.90 -1.84
N ALA A 58 -0.31 2.24 -0.66
CA ALA A 58 -0.76 1.27 0.33
C ALA A 58 -2.20 1.55 0.75
N ILE A 59 -2.98 0.49 0.89
CA ILE A 59 -4.31 0.55 1.50
C ILE A 59 -4.53 -0.71 2.32
N CYS A 60 -5.11 -0.55 3.51
CA CYS A 60 -5.40 -1.66 4.40
C CYS A 60 -6.79 -2.20 4.10
N LEU A 61 -6.89 -3.48 3.76
CA LEU A 61 -8.13 -4.12 3.36
C LEU A 61 -8.33 -5.43 4.13
N CYS A 62 -9.59 -5.74 4.48
CA CYS A 62 -9.92 -7.06 5.00
C CYS A 62 -9.88 -8.09 3.87
N GLY A 63 -9.92 -9.39 4.22
CA GLY A 63 -9.87 -10.46 3.22
C GLY A 63 -10.95 -10.33 2.15
N VAL A 64 -12.18 -9.97 2.55
CA VAL A 64 -13.28 -9.82 1.61
C VAL A 64 -13.02 -8.70 0.60
N HIS A 65 -12.58 -7.53 1.07
CA HIS A 65 -12.31 -6.39 0.18
C HIS A 65 -10.96 -6.48 -0.53
N HIS A 66 -10.07 -7.36 -0.09
CA HIS A 66 -8.79 -7.60 -0.77
C HIS A 66 -8.94 -8.56 -1.95
N SER A 67 -9.52 -9.74 -1.74
CA SER A 67 -9.56 -10.76 -2.79
C SER A 67 -10.72 -11.76 -2.71
N LEU A 68 -11.38 -11.94 -1.56
CA LEU A 68 -12.36 -13.01 -1.37
C LEU A 68 -13.75 -12.66 -1.87
N GLY A 69 -14.15 -11.39 -1.78
CA GLY A 69 -15.49 -10.96 -2.18
C GLY A 69 -15.55 -10.47 -3.63
N SER A 70 -16.76 -10.34 -4.16
CA SER A 70 -16.99 -9.79 -5.50
C SER A 70 -16.61 -8.30 -5.57
N PHE A 71 -16.84 -7.56 -4.48
CA PHE A 71 -16.36 -6.18 -4.36
C PHE A 71 -15.02 -6.18 -3.62
N SER A 72 -13.95 -6.44 -4.37
CA SER A 72 -12.60 -6.49 -3.81
C SER A 72 -11.59 -5.89 -4.78
N ALA A 73 -10.42 -5.51 -4.25
CA ALA A 73 -9.35 -4.91 -5.05
C ALA A 73 -8.91 -5.81 -6.20
N HIS A 74 -8.93 -7.13 -6.01
CA HIS A 74 -8.49 -8.08 -7.04
C HIS A 74 -9.59 -8.51 -8.00
N ASN A 75 -10.85 -8.47 -7.59
CA ASN A 75 -11.95 -9.02 -8.39
C ASN A 75 -12.82 -7.97 -9.06
N ASP A 76 -12.91 -6.76 -8.50
CA ASP A 76 -13.80 -5.71 -8.99
C ASP A 76 -13.00 -4.65 -9.77
N PRO A 77 -13.14 -4.58 -11.10
CA PRO A 77 -12.42 -3.56 -11.88
C PRO A 77 -12.85 -2.13 -11.56
N THR A 78 -14.00 -1.94 -10.89
CA THR A 78 -14.48 -0.62 -10.48
C THR A 78 -14.08 -0.26 -9.05
N PHE A 79 -13.21 -1.06 -8.41
CA PHE A 79 -12.83 -0.85 -7.01
C PHE A 79 -12.26 0.56 -6.78
N LYS A 80 -11.37 1.01 -7.66
CA LYS A 80 -10.82 2.38 -7.60
C LYS A 80 -11.93 3.42 -7.64
N ASP A 81 -12.87 3.28 -8.58
CA ASP A 81 -13.95 4.25 -8.75
C ASP A 81 -14.82 4.34 -7.49
N ARG A 82 -15.02 3.22 -6.81
CA ARG A 82 -15.78 3.20 -5.56
C ARG A 82 -15.01 3.87 -4.42
N LEU A 83 -13.68 3.72 -4.36
CA LEU A 83 -12.86 4.43 -3.38
C LEU A 83 -12.98 5.95 -3.57
N VAL A 84 -12.99 6.40 -4.82
CA VAL A 84 -13.16 7.82 -5.14
C VAL A 84 -14.56 8.29 -4.78
N ALA A 85 -15.58 7.55 -5.20
CA ALA A 85 -16.99 7.91 -4.94
C ALA A 85 -17.31 8.00 -3.46
N THR A 86 -16.67 7.19 -2.61
CA THR A 86 -16.90 7.18 -1.17
C THR A 86 -15.93 8.08 -0.38
N GLY A 87 -15.02 8.76 -1.07
CA GLY A 87 -14.08 9.70 -0.45
C GLY A 87 -12.90 9.06 0.28
N VAL A 88 -12.69 7.76 0.11
CA VAL A 88 -11.55 7.06 0.74
C VAL A 88 -10.24 7.52 0.11
N ARG A 89 -10.24 7.73 -1.21
CA ARG A 89 -9.13 8.33 -1.96
C ARG A 89 -9.70 9.32 -2.98
N THR A 90 -8.84 10.19 -3.52
CA THR A 90 -9.25 11.19 -4.53
C THR A 90 -8.71 10.81 -5.91
N GLU A 91 -9.29 11.40 -6.96
CA GLU A 91 -8.78 11.23 -8.32
C GLU A 91 -7.33 11.75 -8.42
N GLU A 92 -7.06 12.90 -7.81
CA GLU A 92 -5.72 13.51 -7.80
C GLU A 92 -4.69 12.58 -7.14
N PHE A 93 -5.10 11.85 -6.10
CA PHE A 93 -4.26 10.85 -5.45
C PHE A 93 -3.84 9.77 -6.46
N PHE A 94 -4.79 9.22 -7.21
CA PHE A 94 -4.50 8.19 -8.21
C PHE A 94 -3.67 8.74 -9.37
N ASP A 95 -3.91 9.98 -9.77
CA ASP A 95 -3.12 10.63 -10.83
C ASP A 95 -1.65 10.76 -10.43
N ARG A 96 -1.39 11.18 -9.19
CA ARG A 96 -0.01 11.27 -8.66
C ARG A 96 0.65 9.90 -8.59
N LEU A 97 -0.06 8.87 -8.16
CA LEU A 97 0.48 7.51 -8.13
C LEU A 97 0.80 7.02 -9.54
N ARG A 98 -0.05 7.34 -10.51
CA ARG A 98 0.16 6.93 -11.91
C ARG A 98 1.42 7.57 -12.49
N GLU A 99 1.65 8.84 -12.19
CA GLU A 99 2.89 9.53 -12.60
C GLU A 99 4.10 8.91 -11.93
N GLU A 100 4.05 8.66 -10.63
CA GLU A 100 5.15 8.06 -9.87
C GLU A 100 5.43 6.64 -10.34
N ARG A 101 4.40 5.87 -10.72
CA ARG A 101 4.54 4.52 -11.25
C ARG A 101 5.47 4.48 -12.46
N ASN A 102 5.42 5.51 -13.30
CA ASN A 102 6.19 5.58 -14.54
C ASN A 102 7.64 6.02 -14.33
N ARG A 103 7.99 6.44 -13.12
CA ARG A 103 9.36 6.85 -12.81
C ARG A 103 10.27 5.62 -12.74
N VAL A 104 11.42 5.71 -13.42
CA VAL A 104 12.42 4.64 -13.39
C VAL A 104 13.13 4.67 -12.05
N GLN A 105 13.17 3.54 -11.37
CA GLN A 105 13.86 3.39 -10.09
C GLN A 105 14.75 2.15 -10.11
N LYS A 106 16.02 2.34 -9.94
CA LYS A 106 16.98 1.23 -9.84
C LYS A 106 16.91 0.61 -8.45
N ASN A 107 16.91 -0.71 -8.41
CA ASN A 107 16.85 -1.49 -7.17
C ASN A 107 18.25 -1.65 -6.58
N THR A 108 18.75 -0.58 -5.95
CA THR A 108 20.08 -0.58 -5.32
C THR A 108 19.98 -0.69 -3.80
N ALA A 109 21.09 -1.11 -3.16
CA ALA A 109 21.18 -1.14 -1.72
C ALA A 109 21.00 0.24 -1.10
N ALA A 110 21.55 1.27 -1.73
CA ALA A 110 21.42 2.66 -1.27
C ALA A 110 19.96 3.11 -1.29
N TRP A 111 19.24 2.83 -2.36
CA TRP A 111 17.83 3.16 -2.47
C TRP A 111 16.98 2.45 -1.41
N LYS A 112 17.25 1.17 -1.16
CA LYS A 112 16.53 0.41 -0.12
C LYS A 112 16.76 1.02 1.26
N MET A 113 17.97 1.48 1.55
CA MET A 113 18.26 2.14 2.82
C MET A 113 17.53 3.48 2.94
N GLU A 114 17.43 4.24 1.84
CA GLU A 114 16.64 5.47 1.82
C GLU A 114 15.16 5.20 2.09
N CYS A 115 14.61 4.14 1.48
CA CYS A 115 13.24 3.72 1.73
C CYS A 115 13.03 3.36 3.20
N TYR A 116 13.98 2.64 3.78
CA TYR A 116 13.92 2.30 5.21
C TYR A 116 13.90 3.56 6.09
N LYS A 117 14.75 4.53 5.78
CA LYS A 117 14.79 5.79 6.55
C LYS A 117 13.47 6.53 6.48
N LYS A 118 12.85 6.60 5.30
CA LYS A 118 11.54 7.24 5.13
C LYS A 118 10.46 6.49 5.91
N LEU A 119 10.42 5.17 5.82
CA LEU A 119 9.45 4.36 6.54
C LEU A 119 9.62 4.46 8.05
N SER A 120 10.85 4.51 8.53
CA SER A 120 11.12 4.55 9.96
C SER A 120 10.64 5.85 10.63
N HIS A 121 10.37 6.92 9.86
CA HIS A 121 9.76 8.13 10.40
C HIS A 121 8.35 7.91 10.93
N TYR A 122 7.69 6.84 10.54
CA TYR A 122 6.32 6.51 10.99
C TYR A 122 6.29 5.59 12.22
N LEU A 123 7.45 5.22 12.74
CA LEU A 123 7.54 4.34 13.91
C LEU A 123 7.46 5.09 15.25
#